data_d28440c55b039aaf67c51d3dde1deb34
#
_entry.id   d28440c55b039aaf67c51d3dde1deb34
#
_cell.length_a   1.000
_cell.length_b   1.000
_cell.length_c   1.000
_cell.angle_alpha   90.00
_cell.angle_beta   90.00
_cell.angle_gamma   90.00
#
_symmetry.space_group_name_H-M   'P 1'
#
loop_
_entity.id
_entity.type
_entity.pdbx_description
1 polymer ?
#
loop_
_entity_poly.entity_id
_entity_poly.type
_entity_poly.pdbx_seq_one_letter_code
_entity_poly.pdbx_strand_id
1 'polypeptide(L)'
;MTLTDCQIFMTVSQLGTFAAAAEQMHLTPSAISHAVSGMESECGFLLFTRTKSGVTMTAAAESLLPSIRQMLNSSELLSQSIAQVNGMHKGVLRLGVFNSACVTWLPKIV
;
A
#
# COMPACT_ATOMS: atom_id res chain seq x y z
N MET A 1 6.76 9.42 -1.11
CA MET A 1 5.45 8.78 -0.94
C MET A 1 5.63 7.29 -0.87
N THR A 2 5.25 6.68 0.24
CA THR A 2 5.45 5.26 0.45
C THR A 2 4.22 4.47 0.00
N LEU A 3 4.34 3.13 -0.01
CA LEU A 3 3.20 2.28 -0.32
C LEU A 3 2.08 2.46 0.71
N THR A 4 2.44 2.60 1.98
CA THR A 4 1.46 2.89 3.02
C THR A 4 0.73 4.21 2.75
N ASP A 5 1.46 5.23 2.30
CA ASP A 5 0.86 6.50 1.92
C ASP A 5 -0.14 6.32 0.79
N CYS A 6 0.17 5.50 -0.20
CA CYS A 6 -0.75 5.20 -1.29
C CYS A 6 -2.00 4.50 -0.78
N GLN A 7 -1.86 3.58 0.16
CA GLN A 7 -3.00 2.90 0.77
C GLN A 7 -3.89 3.89 1.54
N ILE A 8 -3.28 4.80 2.29
CA ILE A 8 -3.99 5.84 3.02
C ILE A 8 -4.75 6.73 2.05
N PHE A 9 -4.07 7.18 1.00
CA PHE A 9 -4.67 8.03 -0.02
C PHE A 9 -5.92 7.37 -0.62
N MET A 10 -5.81 6.13 -1.05
CA MET A 10 -6.94 5.43 -1.65
C MET A 10 -8.08 5.22 -0.66
N THR A 11 -7.76 4.87 0.58
CA THR A 11 -8.78 4.64 1.60
C THR A 11 -9.54 5.92 1.90
N VAL A 12 -8.83 7.04 2.07
CA VAL A 12 -9.46 8.33 2.31
C VAL A 12 -10.35 8.74 1.12
N SER A 13 -9.85 8.55 -0.09
CA SER A 13 -10.61 8.94 -1.29
C SER A 13 -11.87 8.10 -1.45
N GLN A 14 -11.85 6.84 -1.07
CA GLN A 14 -13.00 5.95 -1.17
C GLN A 14 -14.03 6.20 -0.08
N LEU A 15 -13.57 6.43 1.14
CA LEU A 15 -14.46 6.57 2.29
C LEU A 15 -14.92 7.99 2.54
N GLY A 16 -14.16 8.97 2.07
CA GLY A 16 -14.58 10.37 2.10
C GLY A 16 -14.34 11.11 3.40
N THR A 17 -13.82 10.44 4.44
CA THR A 17 -13.45 11.12 5.69
C THR A 17 -12.19 10.51 6.26
N PHE A 18 -11.43 11.31 7.00
CA PHE A 18 -10.25 10.82 7.71
C PHE A 18 -10.64 9.84 8.82
N ALA A 19 -11.75 10.10 9.50
CA ALA A 19 -12.20 9.25 10.59
C ALA A 19 -12.54 7.84 10.09
N ALA A 20 -13.26 7.73 8.99
CA ALA A 20 -13.61 6.44 8.41
C ALA A 20 -12.37 5.69 7.93
N ALA A 21 -11.44 6.40 7.30
CA ALA A 21 -10.19 5.80 6.84
C ALA A 21 -9.36 5.30 8.02
N ALA A 22 -9.30 6.06 9.10
CA ALA A 22 -8.57 5.67 10.30
C ALA A 22 -9.14 4.40 10.88
N GLU A 23 -10.45 4.31 10.97
CA GLU A 23 -11.12 3.12 11.50
C GLU A 23 -10.83 1.90 10.64
N GLN A 24 -10.93 2.04 9.33
CA GLN A 24 -10.66 0.96 8.39
C GLN A 24 -9.24 0.45 8.48
N MET A 25 -8.29 1.34 8.68
CA MET A 25 -6.86 1.00 8.70
C MET A 25 -6.31 0.77 10.09
N HIS A 26 -7.17 0.83 11.10
CA HIS A 26 -6.77 0.67 12.51
C HIS A 26 -5.73 1.71 12.95
N LEU A 27 -5.94 2.94 12.49
CA LEU A 27 -5.09 4.07 12.83
C LEU A 27 -5.94 5.14 13.50
N THR A 28 -5.30 6.19 14.03
CA THR A 28 -6.02 7.32 14.56
C THR A 28 -6.26 8.35 13.46
N PRO A 29 -7.32 9.19 13.58
CA PRO A 29 -7.51 10.28 12.62
C PRO A 29 -6.31 11.22 12.56
N SER A 30 -5.62 11.44 13.68
CA SER A 30 -4.40 12.26 13.70
C SER A 30 -3.30 11.64 12.83
N ALA A 31 -3.14 10.32 12.89
CA ALA A 31 -2.14 9.62 12.09
C ALA A 31 -2.45 9.76 10.59
N ILE A 32 -3.73 9.62 10.22
CA ILE A 32 -4.16 9.80 8.83
C ILE A 32 -3.89 11.24 8.37
N SER A 33 -4.28 12.21 9.20
CA SER A 33 -4.09 13.63 8.88
C SER A 33 -2.60 13.95 8.73
N HIS A 34 -1.78 13.42 9.60
CA HIS A 34 -0.33 13.63 9.54
C HIS A 34 0.27 13.03 8.28
N ALA A 35 -0.15 11.81 7.92
CA ALA A 35 0.33 11.15 6.71
C ALA A 35 -0.08 11.94 5.46
N VAL A 36 -1.31 12.41 5.40
CA VAL A 36 -1.80 13.21 4.28
C VAL A 36 -1.02 14.52 4.17
N SER A 37 -0.77 15.18 5.30
CA SER A 37 0.04 16.41 5.30
C SER A 37 1.45 16.16 4.78
N GLY A 38 2.05 15.04 5.17
CA GLY A 38 3.36 14.65 4.68
C GLY A 38 3.38 14.43 3.17
N MET A 39 2.35 13.75 2.67
CA MET A 39 2.21 13.54 1.23
C MET A 39 2.06 14.84 0.48
N GLU A 40 1.22 15.75 1.00
CA GLU A 40 1.00 17.06 0.37
C GLU A 40 2.26 17.89 0.36
N SER A 41 3.03 17.82 1.44
CA SER A 41 4.31 18.51 1.54
C SER A 41 5.29 17.99 0.50
N GLU A 42 5.34 16.69 0.33
CA GLU A 42 6.22 16.04 -0.64
C GLU A 42 5.81 16.36 -2.08
N CYS A 43 4.52 16.34 -2.36
CA CYS A 43 3.99 16.62 -3.70
C CYS A 43 4.05 18.09 -4.07
N GLY A 44 3.96 18.97 -3.09
CA GLY A 44 3.94 20.41 -3.33
C GLY A 44 2.57 20.97 -3.64
N PHE A 45 1.50 20.19 -3.43
CA PHE A 45 0.13 20.67 -3.63
C PHE A 45 -0.81 19.87 -2.72
N LEU A 46 -2.03 20.39 -2.56
CA LEU A 46 -3.03 19.73 -1.73
C LEU A 46 -3.61 18.52 -2.47
N LEU A 47 -3.81 17.45 -1.73
CA LEU A 47 -4.43 16.23 -2.26
C LEU A 47 -5.92 16.19 -1.97
N PHE A 48 -6.34 16.76 -0.84
CA PHE A 48 -7.75 16.75 -0.43
C PHE A 48 -8.21 18.14 -0.03
N THR A 49 -9.47 18.41 -0.34
CA THR A 49 -10.15 19.63 0.07
C THR A 49 -11.21 19.25 1.09
N ARG A 50 -11.26 19.98 2.20
CA ARG A 50 -12.24 19.73 3.26
C ARG A 50 -13.58 20.32 2.87
N THR A 51 -14.64 19.53 3.10
CA THR A 51 -16.02 19.95 2.90
C THR A 51 -16.79 19.73 4.19
N LYS A 52 -18.06 20.15 4.22
CA LYS A 52 -18.89 19.95 5.40
C LYS A 52 -19.10 18.47 5.71
N SER A 53 -19.15 17.63 4.68
CA SER A 53 -19.43 16.21 4.83
C SER A 53 -18.18 15.35 4.84
N GLY A 54 -17.00 15.94 4.72
CA GLY A 54 -15.76 15.16 4.72
C GLY A 54 -14.69 15.80 3.88
N VAL A 55 -14.02 14.98 3.07
CA VAL A 55 -12.96 15.45 2.17
C VAL A 55 -13.19 14.92 0.77
N THR A 56 -12.75 15.70 -0.22
CA THR A 56 -12.78 15.27 -1.61
C THR A 56 -11.40 15.49 -2.22
N MET A 57 -11.09 14.69 -3.25
CA MET A 57 -9.80 14.84 -3.93
C MET A 57 -9.76 16.13 -4.72
N THR A 58 -8.57 16.78 -4.75
CA THR A 58 -8.32 17.88 -5.66
C THR A 58 -8.11 17.33 -7.08
N ALA A 59 -8.21 18.22 -8.07
CA ALA A 59 -7.91 17.82 -9.45
C ALA A 59 -6.49 17.28 -9.58
N ALA A 60 -5.54 17.88 -8.86
CA ALA A 60 -4.16 17.41 -8.85
C ALA A 60 -4.06 15.98 -8.33
N ALA A 61 -4.80 15.68 -7.25
CA ALA A 61 -4.82 14.32 -6.68
C ALA A 61 -5.42 13.33 -7.66
N GLU A 62 -6.48 13.72 -8.36
CA GLU A 62 -7.11 12.84 -9.34
C GLU A 62 -6.16 12.47 -10.47
N SER A 63 -5.26 13.34 -10.86
CA SER A 63 -4.28 13.02 -11.89
C SER A 63 -3.22 12.04 -11.41
N LEU A 64 -3.07 11.86 -10.10
CA LEU A 64 -2.16 10.86 -9.55
C LEU A 64 -2.78 9.48 -9.42
N LEU A 65 -4.11 9.36 -9.52
CA LEU A 65 -4.80 8.09 -9.29
C LEU A 65 -4.27 6.94 -10.13
N PRO A 66 -4.04 7.09 -11.45
CA PRO A 66 -3.54 5.95 -12.23
C PRO A 66 -2.21 5.42 -11.71
N SER A 67 -1.29 6.32 -11.35
CA SER A 67 0.02 5.93 -10.84
C SER A 67 -0.10 5.27 -9.47
N ILE A 68 -0.96 5.77 -8.61
CA ILE A 68 -1.16 5.20 -7.28
C ILE A 68 -1.78 3.81 -7.39
N ARG A 69 -2.77 3.64 -8.26
CA ARG A 69 -3.37 2.32 -8.51
C ARG A 69 -2.35 1.34 -9.05
N GLN A 70 -1.46 1.80 -9.91
CA GLN A 70 -0.41 0.95 -10.46
C GLN A 70 0.55 0.48 -9.38
N MET A 71 0.94 1.36 -8.47
CA MET A 71 1.79 0.99 -7.34
C MET A 71 1.12 -0.07 -6.46
N LEU A 72 -0.15 0.13 -6.14
CA LEU A 72 -0.89 -0.82 -5.30
C LEU A 72 -1.06 -2.17 -6.00
N ASN A 73 -1.34 -2.16 -7.30
CA ASN A 73 -1.43 -3.39 -8.09
C ASN A 73 -0.11 -4.12 -8.12
N SER A 74 0.99 -3.40 -8.33
CA SER A 74 2.32 -4.02 -8.37
C SER A 74 2.67 -4.65 -7.03
N SER A 75 2.29 -4.00 -5.93
CA SER A 75 2.49 -4.55 -4.60
C SER A 75 1.71 -5.85 -4.42
N GLU A 76 0.47 -5.88 -4.89
CA GLU A 76 -0.36 -7.09 -4.81
C GLU A 76 0.25 -8.21 -5.64
N LEU A 77 0.70 -7.91 -6.85
CA LEU A 77 1.35 -8.89 -7.71
C LEU A 77 2.62 -9.45 -7.07
N LEU A 78 3.38 -8.58 -6.42
CA LEU A 78 4.58 -9.03 -5.71
C LEU A 78 4.22 -9.98 -4.58
N SER A 79 3.19 -9.68 -3.81
CA SER A 79 2.72 -10.55 -2.73
C SER A 79 2.30 -11.91 -3.26
N GLN A 80 1.60 -11.93 -4.39
CA GLN A 80 1.18 -13.18 -5.04
C GLN A 80 2.39 -13.98 -5.52
N SER A 81 3.37 -13.30 -6.08
CA SER A 81 4.60 -13.96 -6.56
C SER A 81 5.37 -14.59 -5.40
N ILE A 82 5.44 -13.89 -4.27
CA ILE A 82 6.10 -14.42 -3.08
C ILE A 82 5.38 -15.65 -2.59
N ALA A 83 4.04 -15.62 -2.56
CA ALA A 83 3.25 -16.76 -2.12
C ALA A 83 3.47 -17.97 -3.03
N GLN A 84 3.58 -17.75 -4.34
CA GLN A 84 3.85 -18.82 -5.29
C GLN A 84 5.21 -19.47 -5.06
N VAL A 85 6.24 -18.63 -4.85
CA VAL A 85 7.58 -19.14 -4.58
C VAL A 85 7.59 -19.96 -3.29
N ASN A 86 6.94 -19.46 -2.24
CA ASN A 86 6.84 -20.18 -0.98
C ASN A 86 6.11 -21.52 -1.14
N GLY A 87 5.06 -21.53 -1.94
CA GLY A 87 4.32 -22.76 -2.24
C GLY A 87 5.20 -23.79 -2.94
N MET A 88 5.98 -23.35 -3.91
CA MET A 88 6.92 -24.22 -4.62
C MET A 88 7.98 -24.74 -3.70
N HIS A 89 8.54 -23.89 -2.84
CA HIS A 89 9.54 -24.30 -1.87
C HIS A 89 8.99 -25.36 -0.93
N LYS A 90 7.80 -25.16 -0.41
CA LYS A 90 7.15 -26.13 0.47
C LYS A 90 6.93 -27.45 -0.22
N GLY A 91 6.56 -27.41 -1.49
CA GLY A 91 6.37 -28.62 -2.29
C GLY A 91 7.67 -29.41 -2.44
N VAL A 92 8.75 -28.71 -2.73
CA VAL A 92 10.08 -29.35 -2.87
C VAL A 92 10.51 -29.97 -1.54
N LEU A 93 10.33 -29.25 -0.44
CA LEU A 93 10.70 -29.77 0.87
C LEU A 93 9.92 -31.02 1.23
N ARG A 94 8.64 -31.06 0.90
CA ARG A 94 7.83 -32.24 1.19
C ARG A 94 8.27 -33.44 0.39
N LEU A 95 8.87 -33.22 -0.76
CA LEU A 95 9.40 -34.30 -1.56
C LEU A 95 10.72 -34.84 -1.00
N GLY A 96 11.24 -34.23 0.03
CA GLY A 96 12.43 -34.69 0.72
C GLY A 96 13.72 -34.25 0.06
N VAL A 97 13.66 -33.31 -0.80
CA VAL A 97 14.82 -32.74 -1.42
C VAL A 97 15.30 -31.56 -0.64
N PHE A 98 16.49 -31.34 -0.30
CA PHE A 98 16.90 -30.16 0.13
C PHE A 98 17.51 -29.49 0.94
N ASN A 99 17.99 -28.89 1.15
CA ASN A 99 18.36 -28.23 1.71
C ASN A 99 18.78 -27.14 1.74
N SER A 100 19.02 -26.72 1.57
CA SER A 100 19.18 -25.72 1.75
C SER A 100 19.63 -24.86 1.19
N ALA A 101 19.90 -25.05 0.56
CA ALA A 101 20.31 -24.08 0.04
C ALA A 101 19.54 -23.19 -0.21
N CYS A 102 19.06 -23.48 -0.36
CA CYS A 102 18.41 -22.69 -0.63
C CYS A 102 18.17 -21.98 0.12
N VAL A 103 18.56 -22.17 0.49
CA VAL A 103 18.27 -21.41 1.11
C VAL A 103 18.89 -20.44 0.98
N THR A 104 19.52 -20.74 0.33
CA THR A 104 19.60 -19.96 -0.05
C THR A 104 19.57 -19.07 -0.57
N TRP A 105 19.98 -18.94 -0.94
CA TRP A 105 19.56 -18.14 -1.65
C TRP A 105 19.19 -17.51 -1.53
N LEU A 106 19.39 -17.62 -1.35
CA LEU A 106 18.75 -17.13 -1.50
C LEU A 106 18.42 -16.68 -1.04
N PRO A 107 18.57 -16.71 -1.03
CA PRO A 107 18.08 -16.17 -0.99
C PRO A 107 17.86 -15.88 -0.82
N LYS A 108 17.97 -15.78 -0.96
CA LYS A 108 17.56 -15.63 -1.23
C LYS A 108 17.02 -15.48 -1.32
N ILE A 109 17.18 -15.38 -1.55
CA ILE A 109 16.58 -15.53 -1.88
C ILE A 109 16.14 -15.36 -1.64
N VAL A 110 16.30 -15.34 -1.56
CA VAL A 110 15.68 -15.33 -1.58
C VAL A 110 15.60 -15.11 -1.61
#